data_203dde1b0a2485d3f614b85710f1fb82
#
_entry.id   203dde1b0a2485d3f614b85710f1fb82
#
_cell.length_a   1.000
_cell.length_b   1.000
_cell.length_c   1.000
_cell.angle_alpha   90.00
_cell.angle_beta   90.00
_cell.angle_gamma   90.00
#
_symmetry.space_group_name_H-M   'P 1'
#
loop_
_entity.id
_entity.type
_entity.pdbx_description
1 polymer ?
#
loop_
_entity_poly.entity_id
_entity_poly.type
_entity_poly.pdbx_seq_one_letter_code
_entity_poly.pdbx_strand_id
1 'polypeptide(L)'
;MNEERHYYYPGFREHFRYPWQKRSLEDEVPIMSEIEQEERQTYFQNRSREAGFNGLSLLHRLNPLYQFNILTDIVFDAMHLLPLNVVKNHLIKLLASEAINEREFSHKLKQMPWSTDYRSSRLPINFESMGYWKAEEFQKLAYPASEFVLNGLLDGEEYKAWAPVPRMVEFVFNAGRDGWTDDMIQKFQRLLWRYCILMEEHFGTQACVINLHNLIHFHEDISRFSSPDNYWCTQFERAVSRYVRQSSNRKHLEKTFARKESQREFLKFCPSGDLSTERHSRSPKVNREKVRVVFQAH
;
A
#
# COMPACT_ATOMS: atom_id res chain seq x y z
N MET A 1 -3.88 14.99 27.75
CA MET A 1 -3.67 14.83 26.30
C MET A 1 -2.45 13.95 26.14
N ASN A 2 -2.62 12.72 25.68
CA ASN A 2 -1.49 11.87 25.34
C ASN A 2 -0.87 12.41 24.06
N GLU A 3 0.27 13.07 24.19
CA GLU A 3 1.14 13.31 23.04
C GLU A 3 1.58 11.94 22.54
N GLU A 4 0.96 11.45 21.46
CA GLU A 4 1.48 10.32 20.72
C GLU A 4 2.89 10.70 20.29
N ARG A 5 3.88 9.96 20.77
CA ARG A 5 5.30 10.17 20.42
C ARG A 5 5.50 9.76 18.97
N HIS A 6 5.26 10.67 18.06
CA HIS A 6 5.61 10.46 16.67
C HIS A 6 7.13 10.61 16.50
N TYR A 7 7.76 9.62 15.90
CA TYR A 7 9.16 9.73 15.48
C TYR A 7 9.19 10.47 14.15
N TYR A 8 9.85 11.64 14.14
CA TYR A 8 10.05 12.42 12.93
C TYR A 8 11.48 12.20 12.43
N TYR A 9 11.63 12.11 11.12
CA TYR A 9 12.93 12.18 10.49
C TYR A 9 13.45 13.63 10.56
N PRO A 10 14.80 13.83 10.58
CA PRO A 10 15.38 15.17 10.77
C PRO A 10 15.11 16.16 9.63
N GLY A 11 14.42 15.72 8.59
CA GLY A 11 14.03 16.51 7.43
C GLY A 11 14.73 16.07 6.15
N PHE A 12 14.30 16.63 5.04
CA PHE A 12 14.83 16.33 3.70
C PHE A 12 15.76 17.43 3.18
N ARG A 13 15.57 18.66 3.61
CA ARG A 13 16.32 19.83 3.14
C ARG A 13 17.77 19.84 3.62
N GLU A 14 17.99 19.55 4.90
CA GLU A 14 19.32 19.60 5.52
C GLU A 14 20.13 18.34 5.23
N HIS A 15 19.46 17.21 4.97
CA HIS A 15 20.08 15.92 4.72
C HIS A 15 20.16 15.54 3.23
N PHE A 16 20.07 16.50 2.34
CA PHE A 16 20.02 16.32 0.88
C PHE A 16 21.35 15.85 0.27
N ARG A 17 22.13 15.04 0.97
CA ARG A 17 23.32 14.39 0.41
C ARG A 17 22.99 12.95 -0.01
N TYR A 18 22.18 12.84 -1.04
CA TYR A 18 21.95 11.55 -1.69
C TYR A 18 23.13 11.22 -2.65
N PRO A 19 23.59 9.96 -2.73
CA PRO A 19 23.09 8.80 -2.00
C PRO A 19 23.57 8.76 -0.54
N TRP A 20 22.65 8.44 0.38
CA TRP A 20 23.00 8.19 1.77
C TRP A 20 23.79 6.88 1.90
N GLN A 21 24.57 6.76 2.96
CA GLN A 21 25.19 5.50 3.30
C GLN A 21 24.10 4.47 3.60
N LYS A 22 24.06 3.43 2.77
CA LYS A 22 23.10 2.33 2.95
C LYS A 22 23.56 1.42 4.08
N ARG A 23 22.61 0.88 4.83
CA ARG A 23 22.86 -0.16 5.82
C ARG A 23 23.29 -1.46 5.11
N SER A 24 24.22 -2.19 5.71
CA SER A 24 24.64 -3.50 5.23
C SER A 24 24.19 -4.61 6.18
N LEU A 25 23.96 -5.82 5.67
CA LEU A 25 23.65 -6.97 6.53
C LEU A 25 24.80 -7.30 7.49
N GLU A 26 26.05 -7.12 7.06
CA GLU A 26 27.22 -7.39 7.87
C GLU A 26 27.24 -6.53 9.13
N ASP A 27 26.86 -5.27 9.01
CA ASP A 27 26.83 -4.33 10.14
C ASP A 27 25.57 -4.49 10.99
N GLU A 28 24.42 -4.74 10.38
CA GLU A 28 23.14 -4.67 11.08
C GLU A 28 22.71 -6.01 11.73
N VAL A 29 23.08 -7.17 11.18
CA VAL A 29 22.72 -8.47 11.74
C VAL A 29 23.28 -8.68 13.15
N PRO A 30 24.53 -8.32 13.48
CA PRO A 30 25.03 -8.38 14.84
C PRO A 30 24.21 -7.54 15.81
N ILE A 31 23.84 -6.32 15.41
CA ILE A 31 23.02 -5.41 16.22
C ILE A 31 21.62 -5.98 16.47
N MET A 32 20.96 -6.50 15.42
CA MET A 32 19.66 -7.15 15.52
C MET A 32 19.68 -8.36 16.44
N SER A 33 20.76 -9.16 16.38
CA SER A 33 20.94 -10.35 17.22
C SER A 33 21.19 -9.98 18.67
N GLU A 34 21.96 -8.92 18.95
CA GLU A 34 22.16 -8.38 20.29
C GLU A 34 20.82 -7.93 20.90
N ILE A 35 19.99 -7.19 20.12
CA ILE A 35 18.68 -6.73 20.56
C ILE A 35 17.76 -7.91 20.87
N GLU A 36 17.74 -8.95 20.01
CA GLU A 36 16.89 -10.14 20.20
C GLU A 36 17.24 -10.91 21.49
N GLN A 37 18.50 -10.92 21.89
CA GLN A 37 19.00 -11.62 23.08
C GLN A 37 18.89 -10.81 24.38
N GLU A 38 18.52 -9.53 24.29
CA GLU A 38 18.47 -8.66 25.46
C GLU A 38 17.21 -8.91 26.31
N GLU A 39 17.41 -9.38 27.53
CA GLU A 39 16.33 -9.70 28.47
C GLU A 39 15.84 -8.47 29.27
N ARG A 40 16.68 -7.45 29.41
CA ARG A 40 16.34 -6.24 30.18
C ARG A 40 15.47 -5.30 29.38
N GLN A 41 14.20 -5.22 29.72
CA GLN A 41 13.17 -4.47 28.97
C GLN A 41 13.57 -3.02 28.64
N THR A 42 14.15 -2.29 29.59
CA THR A 42 14.54 -0.89 29.38
C THR A 42 15.69 -0.78 28.38
N TYR A 43 16.68 -1.67 28.48
CA TYR A 43 17.82 -1.69 27.57
C TYR A 43 17.39 -2.11 26.15
N PHE A 44 16.57 -3.14 26.05
CA PHE A 44 15.94 -3.56 24.80
C PHE A 44 15.22 -2.38 24.11
N GLN A 45 14.35 -1.66 24.84
CA GLN A 45 13.61 -0.53 24.28
C GLN A 45 14.53 0.60 23.80
N ASN A 46 15.59 0.91 24.52
CA ASN A 46 16.54 1.96 24.13
C ASN A 46 17.33 1.54 22.89
N ARG A 47 17.89 0.33 22.88
CA ARG A 47 18.66 -0.18 21.74
C ARG A 47 17.79 -0.34 20.48
N SER A 48 16.57 -0.87 20.62
CA SER A 48 15.61 -0.96 19.51
C SER A 48 15.29 0.40 18.92
N ARG A 49 15.15 1.41 19.77
CA ARG A 49 14.86 2.78 19.35
C ARG A 49 16.05 3.43 18.64
N GLU A 50 17.26 3.23 19.14
CA GLU A 50 18.49 3.75 18.55
C GLU A 50 18.80 3.09 17.20
N ALA A 51 18.70 1.76 17.15
CA ALA A 51 19.00 0.98 15.95
C ALA A 51 17.87 1.00 14.90
N GLY A 52 16.62 1.21 15.33
CA GLY A 52 15.44 1.13 14.49
C GLY A 52 14.98 -0.31 14.19
N PHE A 53 15.41 -1.29 14.99
CA PHE A 53 15.04 -2.70 14.87
C PHE A 53 14.54 -3.25 16.21
N ASN A 54 13.66 -4.24 16.15
CA ASN A 54 13.14 -4.95 17.32
C ASN A 54 13.74 -6.37 17.46
N GLY A 55 14.85 -6.64 16.81
CA GLY A 55 15.52 -7.93 16.76
C GLY A 55 15.66 -8.45 15.33
N LEU A 56 16.16 -9.68 15.19
CA LEU A 56 16.40 -10.32 13.89
C LEU A 56 15.11 -10.91 13.33
N SER A 57 14.76 -10.48 12.12
CA SER A 57 13.59 -11.03 11.41
C SER A 57 13.75 -12.52 11.11
N LEU A 58 12.69 -13.32 11.28
CA LEU A 58 12.66 -14.71 10.83
C LEU A 58 12.94 -14.87 9.34
N LEU A 59 12.65 -13.84 8.53
CA LEU A 59 12.96 -13.83 7.10
C LEU A 59 14.47 -13.86 6.82
N HIS A 60 15.31 -13.45 7.78
CA HIS A 60 16.76 -13.58 7.63
C HIS A 60 17.22 -15.02 7.43
N ARG A 61 16.45 -16.01 7.91
CA ARG A 61 16.72 -17.45 7.67
C ARG A 61 16.69 -17.83 6.20
N LEU A 62 16.09 -17.03 5.35
CA LEU A 62 16.09 -17.21 3.91
C LEU A 62 17.41 -16.79 3.24
N ASN A 63 18.23 -15.97 3.91
CA ASN A 63 19.46 -15.44 3.35
C ASN A 63 20.45 -16.56 2.92
N PRO A 64 20.77 -17.58 3.75
CA PRO A 64 21.71 -18.64 3.36
C PRO A 64 21.21 -19.52 2.21
N LEU A 65 19.88 -19.67 2.07
CA LEU A 65 19.28 -20.56 1.07
C LEU A 65 19.00 -19.85 -0.25
N TYR A 66 18.58 -18.58 -0.20
CA TYR A 66 18.06 -17.84 -1.34
C TYR A 66 18.78 -16.51 -1.57
N GLN A 67 19.86 -16.23 -0.83
CA GLN A 67 20.57 -14.93 -0.85
C GLN A 67 19.63 -13.74 -0.55
N PHE A 68 18.56 -14.00 0.21
CA PHE A 68 17.55 -13.00 0.55
C PHE A 68 18.11 -11.98 1.55
N ASN A 69 18.05 -10.71 1.16
CA ASN A 69 18.51 -9.59 1.98
C ASN A 69 17.31 -8.85 2.59
N ILE A 70 17.10 -9.00 3.90
CA ILE A 70 15.97 -8.37 4.61
C ILE A 70 15.98 -6.84 4.57
N LEU A 71 17.10 -6.19 4.25
CA LEU A 71 17.19 -4.73 4.13
C LEU A 71 16.82 -4.22 2.74
N THR A 72 16.93 -5.08 1.72
CA THR A 72 16.77 -4.65 0.33
C THR A 72 15.71 -5.41 -0.44
N ASP A 73 15.32 -6.62 -0.03
CA ASP A 73 14.41 -7.47 -0.79
C ASP A 73 12.97 -7.43 -0.25
N ILE A 74 12.70 -6.50 0.67
CA ILE A 74 11.35 -6.15 1.11
C ILE A 74 10.94 -4.89 0.36
N VAL A 75 9.82 -4.96 -0.35
CA VAL A 75 9.30 -3.88 -1.19
C VAL A 75 8.20 -3.10 -0.50
N PHE A 76 8.05 -1.84 -0.88
CA PHE A 76 6.91 -1.03 -0.46
C PHE A 76 5.69 -1.33 -1.34
N ASP A 77 4.56 -1.60 -0.70
CA ASP A 77 3.30 -1.74 -1.44
C ASP A 77 2.80 -0.38 -1.94
N ALA A 78 2.70 -0.25 -3.27
CA ALA A 78 2.32 1.00 -3.92
C ALA A 78 0.95 1.52 -3.47
N MET A 79 -0.02 0.61 -3.23
CA MET A 79 -1.38 0.97 -2.81
C MET A 79 -1.40 1.58 -1.41
N HIS A 80 -0.67 0.99 -0.48
CA HIS A 80 -0.58 1.53 0.88
C HIS A 80 0.29 2.79 0.92
N LEU A 81 1.41 2.80 0.21
CA LEU A 81 2.34 3.93 0.26
C LEU A 81 1.76 5.21 -0.36
N LEU A 82 1.26 5.15 -1.60
CA LEU A 82 0.79 6.34 -2.31
C LEU A 82 -0.66 6.70 -1.94
N PRO A 83 -1.71 5.98 -2.34
CA PRO A 83 -3.08 6.40 -2.09
C PRO A 83 -3.43 6.51 -0.60
N LEU A 84 -3.12 5.47 0.19
CA LEU A 84 -3.59 5.39 1.57
C LEU A 84 -2.73 6.17 2.56
N ASN A 85 -1.46 6.43 2.25
CA ASN A 85 -0.60 7.21 3.12
C ASN A 85 -0.32 8.60 2.54
N VAL A 86 0.32 8.70 1.39
CA VAL A 86 0.76 10.01 0.86
C VAL A 86 -0.43 10.89 0.50
N VAL A 87 -1.32 10.42 -0.38
CA VAL A 87 -2.48 11.19 -0.86
C VAL A 87 -3.43 11.51 0.28
N LYS A 88 -3.82 10.49 1.03
CA LYS A 88 -4.76 10.64 2.15
C LYS A 88 -4.24 11.61 3.21
N ASN A 89 -2.99 11.42 3.67
CA ASN A 89 -2.44 12.26 4.75
C ASN A 89 -2.20 13.70 4.29
N HIS A 90 -1.79 13.92 3.04
CA HIS A 90 -1.68 15.26 2.50
C HIS A 90 -3.05 15.97 2.45
N LEU A 91 -4.08 15.28 1.93
CA LEU A 91 -5.45 15.82 1.93
C LEU A 91 -5.94 16.15 3.35
N ILE A 92 -5.70 15.26 4.32
CA ILE A 92 -6.04 15.51 5.73
C ILE A 92 -5.33 16.76 6.27
N LYS A 93 -4.06 16.97 5.94
CA LYS A 93 -3.32 18.17 6.36
C LYS A 93 -3.90 19.45 5.74
N LEU A 94 -4.24 19.44 4.45
CA LEU A 94 -4.87 20.57 3.78
C LEU A 94 -6.26 20.91 4.36
N LEU A 95 -7.01 19.90 4.78
CA LEU A 95 -8.29 20.09 5.47
C LEU A 95 -8.10 20.65 6.90
N ALA A 96 -7.12 20.10 7.62
CA ALA A 96 -6.83 20.53 9.00
C ALA A 96 -6.26 21.95 9.09
N SER A 97 -5.58 22.42 8.05
CA SER A 97 -5.10 23.81 7.94
C SER A 97 -6.15 24.79 7.40
N GLU A 98 -7.39 24.31 7.15
CA GLU A 98 -8.47 25.08 6.54
C GLU A 98 -8.14 25.61 5.13
N ALA A 99 -7.10 25.09 4.51
CA ALA A 99 -6.69 25.43 3.15
C ALA A 99 -7.75 25.05 2.11
N ILE A 100 -8.59 24.07 2.42
CA ILE A 100 -9.68 23.61 1.55
C ILE A 100 -11.02 23.91 2.21
N ASN A 101 -11.88 24.66 1.51
CA ASN A 101 -13.29 24.75 1.87
C ASN A 101 -14.01 23.42 1.56
N GLU A 102 -14.39 22.67 2.60
CA GLU A 102 -14.97 21.33 2.46
C GLU A 102 -16.27 21.30 1.62
N ARG A 103 -17.12 22.33 1.73
CA ARG A 103 -18.37 22.42 0.97
C ARG A 103 -18.11 22.59 -0.52
N GLU A 104 -17.17 23.48 -0.85
CA GLU A 104 -16.80 23.73 -2.24
C GLU A 104 -16.06 22.53 -2.85
N PHE A 105 -15.16 21.92 -2.09
CA PHE A 105 -14.48 20.69 -2.47
C PHE A 105 -15.50 19.56 -2.76
N SER A 106 -16.42 19.32 -1.82
CA SER A 106 -17.49 18.32 -2.01
C SER A 106 -18.36 18.61 -3.24
N HIS A 107 -18.67 19.89 -3.48
CA HIS A 107 -19.45 20.31 -4.65
C HIS A 107 -18.71 20.01 -5.97
N LYS A 108 -17.45 20.44 -6.09
CA LYS A 108 -16.62 20.17 -7.27
C LYS A 108 -16.41 18.68 -7.51
N LEU A 109 -16.20 17.91 -6.44
CA LEU A 109 -16.02 16.46 -6.52
C LEU A 109 -17.26 15.76 -7.10
N LYS A 110 -18.47 16.20 -6.72
CA LYS A 110 -19.74 15.70 -7.28
C LYS A 110 -19.94 16.09 -8.75
N GLN A 111 -19.35 17.21 -9.17
CA GLN A 111 -19.42 17.70 -10.55
C GLN A 111 -18.36 17.11 -11.47
N MET A 112 -17.39 16.37 -10.96
CA MET A 112 -16.32 15.78 -11.76
C MET A 112 -16.89 14.94 -12.92
N PRO A 113 -16.54 15.26 -14.17
CA PRO A 113 -17.06 14.55 -15.35
C PRO A 113 -16.31 13.23 -15.57
N TRP A 114 -16.59 12.22 -14.74
CA TRP A 114 -15.96 10.92 -14.81
C TRP A 114 -16.23 10.24 -16.16
N SER A 115 -15.16 9.79 -16.83
CA SER A 115 -15.29 8.96 -18.03
C SER A 115 -15.86 7.56 -17.68
N THR A 116 -16.33 6.86 -18.71
CA THR A 116 -16.93 5.52 -18.58
C THR A 116 -15.95 4.53 -17.94
N ASP A 117 -14.66 4.64 -18.28
CA ASP A 117 -13.60 3.75 -17.80
C ASP A 117 -13.43 3.83 -16.27
N TYR A 118 -13.55 5.03 -15.70
CA TYR A 118 -13.48 5.23 -14.26
C TYR A 118 -14.77 4.84 -13.53
N ARG A 119 -15.94 4.87 -14.20
CA ARG A 119 -17.24 4.57 -13.57
C ARG A 119 -17.47 3.11 -13.24
N SER A 120 -16.69 2.21 -13.82
CA SER A 120 -16.80 0.76 -13.55
C SER A 120 -16.40 0.36 -12.14
N SER A 121 -15.82 1.26 -11.36
CA SER A 121 -15.30 1.02 -10.03
C SER A 121 -15.59 2.17 -9.06
N ARG A 122 -15.03 2.14 -7.85
CA ARG A 122 -15.30 3.16 -6.81
C ARG A 122 -14.83 4.54 -7.23
N LEU A 123 -15.69 5.54 -7.01
CA LEU A 123 -15.39 6.95 -7.29
C LEU A 123 -15.37 7.76 -5.98
N PRO A 124 -14.49 8.74 -5.84
CA PRO A 124 -14.42 9.62 -4.68
C PRO A 124 -15.49 10.74 -4.73
N ILE A 125 -16.76 10.37 -4.85
CA ILE A 125 -17.87 11.34 -5.04
C ILE A 125 -18.54 11.78 -3.75
N ASN A 126 -18.37 11.03 -2.67
CA ASN A 126 -19.01 11.32 -1.39
C ASN A 126 -17.92 11.67 -0.37
N PHE A 127 -17.63 12.96 -0.25
CA PHE A 127 -16.63 13.48 0.67
C PHE A 127 -16.96 13.22 2.14
N GLU A 128 -18.22 13.29 2.53
CA GLU A 128 -18.66 13.04 3.91
C GLU A 128 -18.29 11.61 4.38
N SER A 129 -18.09 10.69 3.44
CA SER A 129 -17.64 9.32 3.71
C SER A 129 -16.13 9.09 3.51
N MET A 130 -15.31 10.14 3.38
CA MET A 130 -13.87 10.05 3.10
C MET A 130 -13.13 9.11 4.07
N GLY A 131 -13.56 9.05 5.34
CA GLY A 131 -12.97 8.13 6.33
C GLY A 131 -13.10 6.64 5.95
N TYR A 132 -14.06 6.28 5.08
CA TYR A 132 -14.30 4.93 4.58
C TYR A 132 -13.78 4.69 3.16
N TRP A 133 -13.16 5.69 2.54
CA TRP A 133 -12.60 5.55 1.20
C TRP A 133 -11.51 4.48 1.18
N LYS A 134 -11.46 3.76 0.10
CA LYS A 134 -10.41 2.79 -0.19
C LYS A 134 -9.29 3.43 -1.02
N ALA A 135 -8.21 2.72 -1.21
CA ALA A 135 -7.07 3.19 -1.99
C ALA A 135 -7.46 3.70 -3.37
N GLU A 136 -8.38 3.02 -4.04
CA GLU A 136 -8.86 3.37 -5.36
C GLU A 136 -9.55 4.75 -5.42
N GLU A 137 -10.28 5.13 -4.38
CA GLU A 137 -10.94 6.44 -4.30
C GLU A 137 -9.90 7.55 -4.10
N PHE A 138 -8.89 7.35 -3.25
CA PHE A 138 -7.77 8.29 -3.10
C PHE A 138 -6.89 8.35 -4.36
N GLN A 139 -6.65 7.23 -5.03
CA GLN A 139 -5.93 7.19 -6.29
C GLN A 139 -6.63 8.04 -7.36
N LYS A 140 -7.94 7.86 -7.54
CA LYS A 140 -8.73 8.61 -8.52
C LYS A 140 -8.90 10.09 -8.15
N LEU A 141 -8.94 10.40 -6.85
CA LEU A 141 -8.89 11.77 -6.40
C LEU A 141 -7.55 12.40 -6.83
N ALA A 142 -6.43 11.75 -6.54
CA ALA A 142 -5.12 12.28 -6.90
C ALA A 142 -4.98 12.47 -8.40
N TYR A 143 -5.31 11.44 -9.19
CA TYR A 143 -5.30 11.47 -10.65
C TYR A 143 -6.47 10.65 -11.22
N PRO A 144 -7.33 11.25 -12.07
CA PRO A 144 -7.19 12.58 -12.70
C PRO A 144 -7.93 13.71 -11.98
N ALA A 145 -8.65 13.48 -10.86
CA ALA A 145 -9.63 14.45 -10.39
C ALA A 145 -9.02 15.71 -9.75
N SER A 146 -7.86 15.62 -9.09
CA SER A 146 -7.35 16.72 -8.26
C SER A 146 -7.03 17.98 -9.06
N GLU A 147 -6.60 17.87 -10.31
CA GLU A 147 -6.36 19.03 -11.17
C GLU A 147 -7.63 19.85 -11.40
N PHE A 148 -8.79 19.20 -11.49
CA PHE A 148 -10.08 19.86 -11.61
C PHE A 148 -10.62 20.31 -10.27
N VAL A 149 -10.62 19.43 -9.27
CA VAL A 149 -11.30 19.64 -7.99
C VAL A 149 -10.57 20.69 -7.14
N LEU A 150 -9.25 20.66 -7.09
CA LEU A 150 -8.44 21.56 -6.27
C LEU A 150 -8.07 22.87 -6.98
N ASN A 151 -8.32 22.96 -8.28
CA ASN A 151 -8.07 24.19 -9.03
C ASN A 151 -8.94 25.35 -8.49
N GLY A 152 -8.27 26.41 -8.03
CA GLY A 152 -8.91 27.58 -7.43
C GLY A 152 -9.41 27.39 -6.00
N LEU A 153 -9.22 26.19 -5.39
CA LEU A 153 -9.47 25.98 -3.96
C LEU A 153 -8.20 26.20 -3.12
N LEU A 154 -7.06 25.77 -3.64
CA LEU A 154 -5.77 25.94 -2.99
C LEU A 154 -5.13 27.25 -3.42
N ASP A 155 -4.43 27.90 -2.52
CA ASP A 155 -3.55 29.01 -2.85
C ASP A 155 -2.30 28.57 -3.62
N GLY A 156 -1.42 29.52 -3.98
CA GLY A 156 -0.25 29.22 -4.81
C GLY A 156 0.76 28.29 -4.14
N GLU A 157 1.00 28.39 -2.85
CA GLU A 157 1.97 27.59 -2.13
C GLU A 157 1.39 26.19 -1.78
N GLU A 158 0.14 26.13 -1.41
CA GLU A 158 -0.57 24.87 -1.16
C GLU A 158 -0.68 24.04 -2.43
N TYR A 159 -1.07 24.69 -3.53
CA TYR A 159 -1.13 24.02 -4.83
C TYR A 159 0.25 23.53 -5.29
N LYS A 160 1.31 24.32 -5.05
CA LYS A 160 2.69 23.93 -5.33
C LYS A 160 3.12 22.69 -4.55
N ALA A 161 2.71 22.58 -3.28
CA ALA A 161 2.98 21.38 -2.47
C ALA A 161 2.20 20.16 -2.96
N TRP A 162 0.96 20.35 -3.46
CA TRP A 162 0.12 19.27 -4.01
C TRP A 162 0.52 18.83 -5.42
N ALA A 163 0.99 19.73 -6.27
CA ALA A 163 1.23 19.48 -7.69
C ALA A 163 2.04 18.21 -8.06
N PRO A 164 3.02 17.75 -7.24
CA PRO A 164 3.69 16.47 -7.50
C PRO A 164 2.79 15.24 -7.32
N VAL A 165 1.73 15.32 -6.49
CA VAL A 165 0.91 14.15 -6.11
C VAL A 165 0.22 13.49 -7.30
N PRO A 166 -0.55 14.22 -8.16
CA PRO A 166 -1.16 13.61 -9.34
C PRO A 166 -0.11 12.97 -10.27
N ARG A 167 1.06 13.58 -10.41
CA ARG A 167 2.14 13.05 -11.25
C ARG A 167 2.74 11.76 -10.68
N MET A 168 2.94 11.67 -9.38
CA MET A 168 3.40 10.43 -8.74
C MET A 168 2.40 9.28 -8.96
N VAL A 169 1.11 9.56 -8.78
CA VAL A 169 0.05 8.56 -8.98
C VAL A 169 -0.06 8.15 -10.45
N GLU A 170 0.01 9.12 -11.39
CA GLU A 170 0.02 8.85 -12.82
C GLU A 170 1.20 7.95 -13.22
N PHE A 171 2.41 8.25 -12.75
CA PHE A 171 3.60 7.44 -13.04
C PHE A 171 3.42 5.99 -12.62
N VAL A 172 2.97 5.77 -11.38
CA VAL A 172 2.89 4.42 -10.79
C VAL A 172 1.74 3.61 -11.38
N PHE A 173 0.56 4.20 -11.52
CA PHE A 173 -0.65 3.45 -11.85
C PHE A 173 -1.05 3.51 -13.33
N ASN A 174 -0.43 4.36 -14.14
CA ASN A 174 -0.70 4.48 -15.56
C ASN A 174 0.57 4.36 -16.40
N ALA A 175 1.47 5.34 -16.38
CA ALA A 175 2.62 5.39 -17.28
C ALA A 175 3.61 4.22 -17.09
N GLY A 176 3.78 3.73 -15.86
CA GLY A 176 4.69 2.62 -15.54
C GLY A 176 4.11 1.22 -15.78
N ARG A 177 2.85 1.09 -16.22
CA ARG A 177 2.21 -0.24 -16.41
C ARG A 177 2.86 -1.06 -17.52
N ASP A 178 3.30 -0.41 -18.58
CA ASP A 178 3.92 -1.07 -19.74
C ASP A 178 5.44 -1.26 -19.53
N GLY A 179 5.94 -0.89 -18.37
CA GLY A 179 7.35 -1.00 -17.98
C GLY A 179 7.98 0.35 -17.65
N TRP A 180 9.15 0.30 -17.02
CA TRP A 180 9.90 1.46 -16.58
C TRP A 180 11.24 1.55 -17.30
N THR A 181 11.53 2.69 -17.89
CA THR A 181 12.85 3.01 -18.42
C THR A 181 13.70 3.73 -17.36
N ASP A 182 15.02 3.70 -17.50
CA ASP A 182 15.93 4.42 -16.59
C ASP A 182 15.61 5.92 -16.51
N ASP A 183 15.24 6.54 -17.64
CA ASP A 183 14.83 7.95 -17.67
C ASP A 183 13.55 8.18 -16.86
N MET A 184 12.56 7.28 -16.95
CA MET A 184 11.34 7.34 -16.14
C MET A 184 11.67 7.21 -14.65
N ILE A 185 12.52 6.26 -14.27
CA ILE A 185 12.94 6.04 -12.89
C ILE A 185 13.63 7.30 -12.33
N GLN A 186 14.53 7.91 -13.09
CA GLN A 186 15.20 9.14 -12.68
C GLN A 186 14.25 10.34 -12.56
N LYS A 187 13.30 10.48 -13.49
CA LYS A 187 12.26 11.52 -13.40
C LYS A 187 11.39 11.32 -12.17
N PHE A 188 10.99 10.08 -11.92
CA PHE A 188 10.19 9.71 -10.76
C PHE A 188 10.95 9.98 -9.46
N GLN A 189 12.23 9.58 -9.34
CA GLN A 189 13.09 9.89 -8.21
C GLN A 189 13.11 11.40 -7.90
N ARG A 190 13.35 12.25 -8.91
CA ARG A 190 13.33 13.71 -8.73
C ARG A 190 11.97 14.22 -8.24
N LEU A 191 10.89 13.61 -8.72
CA LEU A 191 9.53 13.97 -8.33
C LEU A 191 9.25 13.62 -6.85
N LEU A 192 9.67 12.42 -6.41
CA LEU A 192 9.55 11.99 -5.01
C LEU A 192 10.30 12.93 -4.06
N TRP A 193 11.56 13.25 -4.39
CA TRP A 193 12.37 14.18 -3.60
C TRP A 193 11.75 15.57 -3.53
N ARG A 194 11.33 16.10 -4.67
CA ARG A 194 10.67 17.40 -4.73
C ARG A 194 9.42 17.42 -3.84
N TYR A 195 8.61 16.39 -3.89
CA TYR A 195 7.44 16.28 -3.04
C TYR A 195 7.80 16.30 -1.55
N CYS A 196 8.77 15.50 -1.13
CA CYS A 196 9.19 15.44 0.28
C CYS A 196 9.73 16.79 0.78
N ILE A 197 10.50 17.49 -0.04
CA ILE A 197 11.00 18.83 0.28
C ILE A 197 9.85 19.83 0.42
N LEU A 198 8.89 19.83 -0.51
CA LEU A 198 7.73 20.72 -0.47
C LEU A 198 6.83 20.43 0.75
N MET A 199 6.67 19.17 1.13
CA MET A 199 5.95 18.79 2.35
C MET A 199 6.62 19.33 3.61
N GLU A 200 7.95 19.26 3.69
CA GLU A 200 8.71 19.85 4.80
C GLU A 200 8.64 21.39 4.80
N GLU A 201 8.78 22.03 3.62
CA GLU A 201 8.69 23.48 3.48
C GLU A 201 7.34 24.03 3.90
N HIS A 202 6.27 23.34 3.52
CA HIS A 202 4.90 23.82 3.75
C HIS A 202 4.37 23.45 5.15
N PHE A 203 4.62 22.22 5.61
CA PHE A 203 4.07 21.69 6.87
C PHE A 203 5.10 21.54 7.99
N GLY A 204 6.37 21.88 7.74
CA GLY A 204 7.46 21.75 8.72
C GLY A 204 7.95 20.30 8.89
N THR A 205 8.97 20.13 9.75
CA THR A 205 9.62 18.82 10.00
C THR A 205 8.66 17.76 10.57
N GLN A 206 7.56 18.17 11.19
CA GLN A 206 6.49 17.28 11.65
C GLN A 206 5.78 16.54 10.51
N ALA A 207 5.95 16.95 9.26
CA ALA A 207 5.50 16.21 8.09
C ALA A 207 6.45 15.09 7.69
N CYS A 208 7.71 15.11 8.17
CA CYS A 208 8.76 14.14 7.81
C CYS A 208 8.57 12.81 8.57
N VAL A 209 7.46 12.14 8.32
CA VAL A 209 7.11 10.84 8.92
C VAL A 209 7.70 9.69 8.13
N ILE A 210 7.67 8.48 8.72
CA ILE A 210 8.21 7.24 8.11
C ILE A 210 7.71 7.02 6.67
N ASN A 211 6.44 7.34 6.37
CA ASN A 211 5.87 7.14 5.04
C ASN A 211 6.52 8.05 3.99
N LEU A 212 6.88 9.29 4.35
CA LEU A 212 7.64 10.17 3.47
C LEU A 212 9.08 9.68 3.29
N HIS A 213 9.70 9.18 4.35
CA HIS A 213 11.01 8.55 4.24
C HIS A 213 10.97 7.33 3.31
N ASN A 214 10.01 6.44 3.49
CA ASN A 214 9.85 5.27 2.62
C ASN A 214 9.60 5.67 1.16
N LEU A 215 8.87 6.76 0.95
CA LEU A 215 8.55 7.25 -0.39
C LEU A 215 9.80 7.58 -1.22
N ILE A 216 10.84 8.17 -0.62
CA ILE A 216 12.06 8.51 -1.35
C ILE A 216 12.83 7.29 -1.87
N HIS A 217 12.64 6.11 -1.25
CA HIS A 217 13.26 4.85 -1.67
C HIS A 217 12.41 4.07 -2.68
N PHE A 218 11.17 4.48 -2.93
CA PHE A 218 10.26 3.72 -3.78
C PHE A 218 10.75 3.55 -5.22
N HIS A 219 11.51 4.51 -5.75
CA HIS A 219 12.14 4.39 -7.05
C HIS A 219 13.20 3.28 -7.11
N GLU A 220 13.83 2.93 -5.99
CA GLU A 220 14.81 1.84 -5.90
C GLU A 220 14.11 0.48 -6.01
N ASP A 221 12.92 0.33 -5.42
CA ASP A 221 12.09 -0.88 -5.58
C ASP A 221 11.68 -1.06 -7.04
N ILE A 222 11.23 0.01 -7.70
CA ILE A 222 10.88 -0.03 -9.12
C ILE A 222 12.08 -0.41 -9.99
N SER A 223 13.26 0.13 -9.68
CA SER A 223 14.49 -0.20 -10.41
C SER A 223 14.86 -1.68 -10.28
N ARG A 224 14.59 -2.31 -9.11
CA ARG A 224 14.94 -3.71 -8.85
C ARG A 224 13.87 -4.70 -9.27
N PHE A 225 12.60 -4.36 -9.07
CA PHE A 225 11.47 -5.29 -9.21
C PHE A 225 10.51 -4.91 -10.34
N SER A 226 10.81 -3.84 -11.10
CA SER A 226 9.97 -3.32 -12.19
C SER A 226 8.63 -2.75 -11.69
N SER A 227 7.57 -2.85 -12.49
CA SER A 227 6.29 -2.22 -12.19
C SER A 227 5.70 -2.68 -10.85
N PRO A 228 5.25 -1.76 -9.99
CA PRO A 228 4.57 -2.07 -8.74
C PRO A 228 3.35 -2.99 -8.87
N ASP A 229 2.71 -3.04 -10.02
CA ASP A 229 1.59 -3.96 -10.32
C ASP A 229 1.98 -5.44 -10.11
N ASN A 230 3.27 -5.77 -10.21
CA ASN A 230 3.77 -7.13 -10.09
C ASN A 230 3.85 -7.61 -8.63
N TYR A 231 3.94 -6.68 -7.66
CA TYR A 231 4.17 -7.04 -6.26
C TYR A 231 3.27 -6.31 -5.25
N TRP A 232 2.26 -5.55 -5.68
CA TRP A 232 1.35 -4.86 -4.77
C TRP A 232 0.35 -5.80 -4.07
N CYS A 233 -0.11 -5.41 -2.90
CA CYS A 233 -0.99 -6.24 -2.06
C CYS A 233 -2.46 -6.28 -2.51
N THR A 234 -2.88 -5.49 -3.49
CA THR A 234 -4.29 -5.36 -3.92
C THR A 234 -4.95 -6.70 -4.25
N GLN A 235 -4.21 -7.62 -4.89
CA GLN A 235 -4.75 -8.94 -5.24
C GLN A 235 -4.96 -9.81 -4.00
N PHE A 236 -4.03 -9.74 -3.04
CA PHE A 236 -4.15 -10.45 -1.76
C PHE A 236 -5.31 -9.94 -0.93
N GLU A 237 -5.50 -8.62 -0.84
CA GLU A 237 -6.64 -8.04 -0.13
C GLU A 237 -7.98 -8.40 -0.77
N ARG A 238 -8.06 -8.42 -2.10
CA ARG A 238 -9.25 -8.92 -2.80
C ARG A 238 -9.51 -10.39 -2.48
N ALA A 239 -8.48 -11.21 -2.41
CA ALA A 239 -8.60 -12.62 -2.01
C ALA A 239 -9.09 -12.75 -0.56
N VAL A 240 -8.48 -12.04 0.39
CA VAL A 240 -8.93 -12.00 1.80
C VAL A 240 -10.38 -11.54 1.91
N SER A 241 -10.77 -10.46 1.23
CA SER A 241 -12.15 -9.97 1.20
C SER A 241 -13.14 -11.05 0.70
N ARG A 242 -12.70 -11.87 -0.26
CA ARG A 242 -13.50 -13.00 -0.77
C ARG A 242 -13.75 -14.05 0.31
N TYR A 243 -12.72 -14.41 1.07
CA TYR A 243 -12.85 -15.38 2.17
C TYR A 243 -13.72 -14.84 3.31
N VAL A 244 -13.46 -13.61 3.74
CA VAL A 244 -14.23 -12.96 4.82
C VAL A 244 -15.71 -12.86 4.48
N ARG A 245 -16.07 -12.47 3.26
CA ARG A 245 -17.49 -12.39 2.83
C ARG A 245 -18.18 -13.75 2.70
N GLN A 246 -17.41 -14.82 2.53
CA GLN A 246 -17.95 -16.17 2.38
C GLN A 246 -18.16 -16.90 3.70
N SER A 247 -17.62 -16.39 4.80
CA SER A 247 -17.79 -17.01 6.11
C SER A 247 -19.19 -16.74 6.66
N SER A 248 -20.08 -17.70 6.50
CA SER A 248 -21.43 -17.66 7.10
C SER A 248 -21.49 -18.31 8.50
N ASN A 249 -20.44 -19.00 8.90
CA ASN A 249 -20.36 -19.74 10.15
C ASN A 249 -19.03 -19.38 10.87
N ARG A 250 -19.13 -18.91 12.11
CA ARG A 250 -17.97 -18.58 12.95
C ARG A 250 -17.30 -19.81 13.58
N LYS A 251 -17.88 -21.01 13.40
CA LYS A 251 -17.29 -22.26 13.86
C LYS A 251 -16.66 -22.99 12.67
N HIS A 252 -15.46 -23.51 12.86
CA HIS A 252 -14.70 -24.29 11.84
C HIS A 252 -14.50 -23.51 10.52
N LEU A 253 -14.01 -22.28 10.62
CA LEU A 253 -13.76 -21.41 9.47
C LEU A 253 -12.84 -22.06 8.44
N GLU A 254 -11.80 -22.73 8.89
CA GLU A 254 -10.82 -23.48 8.09
C GLU A 254 -11.49 -24.55 7.21
N LYS A 255 -12.43 -25.31 7.76
CA LYS A 255 -13.18 -26.33 7.01
C LYS A 255 -14.13 -25.70 5.99
N THR A 256 -14.74 -24.58 6.35
CA THR A 256 -15.62 -23.83 5.45
C THR A 256 -14.85 -23.28 4.26
N PHE A 257 -13.68 -22.69 4.51
CA PHE A 257 -12.83 -22.16 3.45
C PHE A 257 -12.28 -23.27 2.56
N ALA A 258 -11.73 -24.35 3.12
CA ALA A 258 -11.24 -25.48 2.37
C ALA A 258 -12.30 -26.08 1.45
N ARG A 259 -13.54 -26.27 1.97
CA ARG A 259 -14.65 -26.80 1.16
C ARG A 259 -15.02 -25.87 0.00
N LYS A 260 -15.12 -24.55 0.26
CA LYS A 260 -15.48 -23.58 -0.77
C LYS A 260 -14.39 -23.42 -1.81
N GLU A 261 -13.13 -23.53 -1.42
CA GLU A 261 -12.01 -23.48 -2.35
C GLU A 261 -11.97 -24.74 -3.23
N SER A 262 -12.15 -25.93 -2.64
CA SER A 262 -12.28 -27.16 -3.41
C SER A 262 -13.44 -27.14 -4.41
N GLN A 263 -14.58 -26.56 -4.04
CA GLN A 263 -15.71 -26.36 -4.95
C GLN A 263 -15.37 -25.41 -6.12
N ARG A 264 -14.63 -24.32 -5.83
CA ARG A 264 -14.20 -23.37 -6.85
C ARG A 264 -13.21 -24.00 -7.82
N GLU A 265 -12.20 -24.71 -7.30
CA GLU A 265 -11.23 -25.41 -8.13
C GLU A 265 -11.92 -26.46 -9.02
N PHE A 266 -12.85 -27.21 -8.47
CA PHE A 266 -13.65 -28.16 -9.26
C PHE A 266 -14.38 -27.45 -10.41
N LEU A 267 -15.03 -26.30 -10.15
CA LEU A 267 -15.77 -25.55 -11.17
C LEU A 267 -14.86 -24.97 -12.27
N LYS A 268 -13.60 -24.68 -12.00
CA LYS A 268 -12.65 -24.24 -13.03
C LYS A 268 -12.35 -25.32 -14.08
N PHE A 269 -12.43 -26.57 -13.68
CA PHE A 269 -12.13 -27.72 -14.54
C PHE A 269 -13.40 -28.38 -15.12
N CYS A 270 -14.59 -27.92 -14.75
CA CYS A 270 -15.82 -28.40 -15.38
C CYS A 270 -15.96 -27.80 -16.79
N PRO A 271 -16.15 -28.62 -17.82
CA PRO A 271 -16.46 -28.13 -19.18
C PRO A 271 -17.73 -27.28 -19.15
N SER A 272 -17.70 -26.14 -19.81
CA SER A 272 -18.79 -25.14 -19.86
C SER A 272 -20.13 -25.67 -20.44
N GLY A 273 -20.15 -26.91 -20.92
CA GLY A 273 -21.32 -27.56 -21.51
C GLY A 273 -22.27 -28.23 -20.52
N ASP A 274 -21.81 -28.57 -19.32
CA ASP A 274 -22.61 -29.38 -18.38
C ASP A 274 -23.49 -28.56 -17.41
N LEU A 275 -23.43 -27.23 -17.44
CA LEU A 275 -24.18 -26.37 -16.51
C LEU A 275 -25.52 -25.85 -17.04
N SER A 276 -25.93 -26.23 -18.27
CA SER A 276 -27.13 -25.67 -18.90
C SER A 276 -28.44 -26.43 -18.69
N THR A 277 -28.42 -27.57 -18.00
CA THR A 277 -29.62 -28.40 -17.83
C THR A 277 -29.78 -28.98 -16.45
N GLU A 278 -29.93 -28.20 -15.39
CA GLU A 278 -30.64 -28.63 -14.19
C GLU A 278 -30.85 -27.45 -13.21
N ARG A 279 -31.72 -26.52 -13.62
CA ARG A 279 -32.47 -25.75 -12.64
C ARG A 279 -33.69 -26.55 -12.27
N HIS A 280 -33.54 -27.55 -11.44
CA HIS A 280 -34.58 -27.98 -10.47
C HIS A 280 -34.08 -29.11 -9.57
N SER A 281 -34.30 -28.88 -8.27
CA SER A 281 -34.37 -29.87 -7.20
C SER A 281 -33.08 -30.50 -6.67
N ARG A 282 -32.91 -30.25 -5.36
CA ARG A 282 -32.17 -31.01 -4.35
C ARG A 282 -30.64 -30.94 -4.39
N SER A 283 -30.11 -30.33 -3.33
CA SER A 283 -28.69 -30.46 -2.97
C SER A 283 -28.21 -31.92 -3.04
N PRO A 284 -27.11 -32.21 -3.78
CA PRO A 284 -26.55 -33.55 -3.79
C PRO A 284 -26.07 -33.92 -2.39
N LYS A 285 -26.56 -35.05 -1.85
CA LYS A 285 -25.93 -35.68 -0.69
C LYS A 285 -24.56 -36.17 -1.14
N VAL A 286 -23.52 -35.46 -0.72
CA VAL A 286 -22.12 -35.88 -0.96
C VAL A 286 -21.88 -37.18 -0.22
N ASN A 287 -21.66 -38.25 -0.97
CA ASN A 287 -21.33 -39.57 -0.45
C ASN A 287 -19.94 -39.48 0.26
N ARG A 288 -19.95 -39.68 1.59
CA ARG A 288 -18.79 -39.50 2.48
C ARG A 288 -17.62 -40.44 2.24
N GLU A 289 -17.80 -41.49 1.41
CA GLU A 289 -16.78 -42.52 1.21
C GLU A 289 -15.70 -42.20 0.17
N LYS A 290 -15.89 -41.17 -0.70
CA LYS A 290 -14.92 -40.87 -1.78
C LYS A 290 -13.88 -39.78 -1.44
N VAL A 291 -13.90 -39.19 -0.25
CA VAL A 291 -12.97 -38.10 0.13
C VAL A 291 -11.75 -38.60 0.92
N ARG A 292 -11.56 -39.91 1.06
CA ARG A 292 -10.50 -40.47 1.92
C ARG A 292 -9.14 -40.78 1.24
N VAL A 293 -8.94 -40.40 -0.01
CA VAL A 293 -7.78 -40.88 -0.80
C VAL A 293 -6.84 -39.81 -1.32
N VAL A 294 -6.78 -38.60 -0.82
CA VAL A 294 -5.82 -37.59 -1.36
C VAL A 294 -4.97 -36.91 -0.28
N PHE A 295 -4.71 -37.52 0.84
CA PHE A 295 -3.66 -37.04 1.75
C PHE A 295 -2.78 -38.20 2.23
N GLN A 296 -1.93 -38.69 1.36
CA GLN A 296 -0.69 -39.37 1.72
C GLN A 296 0.45 -38.76 0.93
N ALA A 297 1.25 -38.04 1.67
CA ALA A 297 2.69 -37.78 1.66
C ALA A 297 3.45 -37.77 0.32
N HIS A 298 4.06 -36.67 0.04
CA HIS A 298 5.53 -36.63 -0.11
C HIS A 298 6.06 -35.39 0.52
#